data_a71297ea394d3c1186f4865ab3df4312
#
_entry.id   a71297ea394d3c1186f4865ab3df4312
#
_cell.length_a   1.000
_cell.length_b   1.000
_cell.length_c   1.000
_cell.angle_alpha   90.00
_cell.angle_beta   90.00
_cell.angle_gamma   90.00
#
_symmetry.space_group_name_H-M   'P 1'
#
loop_
_entity.id
_entity.type
_entity.pdbx_description
1 polymer ?
#
loop_
_entity_poly.entity_id
_entity_poly.type
_entity_poly.pdbx_seq_one_letter_code
_entity_poly.pdbx_strand_id
1 'polypeptide(L)'
;MGSSSYKKRMGPIEKQGVVQAYTMLVPTVAIVMAIVLFPLIANFWISFKDVTVSDLRIAEIKVTEKFQKKPKTKGDISKVEYRFNNFSKSSNIKNVNFKDFLPIGLVIKELPNNCSFSENLINCELGDFKPKEKKKLKFETIAEDDYFINQENPKDTSPIVKGKSENRLLNLELKLKNFEEIFTSPNFWKTIRISFAYSLFSAIGSLTLGILGAQLLMTTFIGRGIIRGIFLFPYIAPIIAVTITWKILTDPFFGTINGILTQLQILNEPISFLQVRDMTINFLGFEFSFPVALSFVILFESWRYFPLAMIFILARLQSVPKELFEAAEIDGATPLQKFRSITWPLILGVLFVLFLLRFIWTFNKFDDIFLLTGGAAGTKTLTVDVYETGFNIGNLGTGAANAVLVFLILVFAAIFIIRFSPKE
;
A
#
# COMPACT_ATOMS: atom_id res chain seq x y z
N MET A 1 -37.46 37.48 22.65
CA MET A 1 -37.37 36.72 23.92
C MET A 1 -36.15 35.81 23.80
N GLY A 2 -35.07 36.22 24.49
CA GLY A 2 -33.78 35.54 24.41
C GLY A 2 -33.77 34.31 25.31
N SER A 3 -33.43 33.15 24.76
CA SER A 3 -33.14 31.94 25.52
C SER A 3 -31.74 32.06 26.12
N SER A 4 -31.66 32.45 27.38
CA SER A 4 -30.45 32.39 28.19
C SER A 4 -30.06 30.94 28.38
N SER A 5 -29.03 30.47 27.65
CA SER A 5 -28.36 29.18 27.88
C SER A 5 -27.70 29.19 29.27
N TYR A 6 -28.39 28.66 30.26
CA TYR A 6 -27.85 28.41 31.59
C TYR A 6 -26.72 27.38 31.50
N LYS A 7 -25.45 27.80 31.42
CA LYS A 7 -24.30 26.93 31.65
C LYS A 7 -24.34 26.41 33.08
N LYS A 8 -24.94 25.23 33.29
CA LYS A 8 -24.93 24.50 34.54
C LYS A 8 -23.49 24.31 35.02
N ARG A 9 -23.08 24.96 36.12
CA ARG A 9 -21.75 24.76 36.71
C ARG A 9 -21.70 23.32 37.24
N MET A 10 -20.82 22.51 36.68
CA MET A 10 -20.58 21.13 37.12
C MET A 10 -20.14 21.11 38.59
N GLY A 11 -20.75 20.25 39.41
CA GLY A 11 -20.35 20.01 40.80
C GLY A 11 -18.98 19.36 40.94
N PRO A 12 -18.37 19.36 42.14
CA PRO A 12 -17.05 18.77 42.35
C PRO A 12 -16.94 17.29 41.95
N ILE A 13 -17.95 16.51 42.26
CA ILE A 13 -18.03 15.06 41.91
C ILE A 13 -18.14 14.87 40.40
N GLU A 14 -18.94 15.69 39.72
CA GLU A 14 -19.11 15.65 38.27
C GLU A 14 -17.80 16.03 37.54
N LYS A 15 -17.06 17.03 38.07
CA LYS A 15 -15.73 17.40 37.57
C LYS A 15 -14.74 16.27 37.77
N GLN A 16 -14.74 15.59 38.90
CA GLN A 16 -13.85 14.47 39.17
C GLN A 16 -14.12 13.28 38.21
N GLY A 17 -15.39 12.97 37.95
CA GLY A 17 -15.81 11.97 36.98
C GLY A 17 -15.34 12.31 35.55
N VAL A 18 -15.47 13.59 35.16
CA VAL A 18 -14.98 14.07 33.85
C VAL A 18 -13.46 13.94 33.73
N VAL A 19 -12.71 14.34 34.79
CA VAL A 19 -11.24 14.18 34.78
C VAL A 19 -10.82 12.71 34.67
N GLN A 20 -11.48 11.82 35.45
CA GLN A 20 -11.20 10.38 35.34
C GLN A 20 -11.49 9.83 33.95
N ALA A 21 -12.61 10.20 33.32
CA ALA A 21 -12.95 9.79 31.97
C ALA A 21 -11.90 10.24 30.96
N TYR A 22 -11.47 11.51 31.00
CA TYR A 22 -10.41 12.00 30.12
C TYR A 22 -9.07 11.30 30.39
N THR A 23 -8.70 11.06 31.64
CA THR A 23 -7.46 10.36 31.99
C THR A 23 -7.45 8.92 31.43
N MET A 24 -8.60 8.22 31.47
CA MET A 24 -8.73 6.90 30.88
C MET A 24 -8.67 6.92 29.34
N LEU A 25 -9.10 8.02 28.70
CA LEU A 25 -9.03 8.17 27.25
C LEU A 25 -7.63 8.52 26.74
N VAL A 26 -6.78 9.15 27.56
CA VAL A 26 -5.42 9.60 27.15
C VAL A 26 -4.59 8.50 26.50
N PRO A 27 -4.44 7.28 27.05
CA PRO A 27 -3.65 6.24 26.42
C PRO A 27 -4.18 5.86 25.04
N THR A 28 -5.49 5.70 24.90
CA THR A 28 -6.14 5.36 23.62
C THR A 28 -5.95 6.47 22.59
N VAL A 29 -6.18 7.73 23.00
CA VAL A 29 -5.98 8.90 22.13
C VAL A 29 -4.51 9.01 21.72
N ALA A 30 -3.56 8.81 22.63
CA ALA A 30 -2.13 8.84 22.32
C ALA A 30 -1.74 7.78 21.29
N ILE A 31 -2.26 6.56 21.41
CA ILE A 31 -2.04 5.47 20.44
C ILE A 31 -2.63 5.84 19.07
N VAL A 32 -3.85 6.35 19.03
CA VAL A 32 -4.51 6.77 17.78
C VAL A 32 -3.73 7.92 17.12
N MET A 33 -3.28 8.90 17.88
CA MET A 33 -2.44 9.99 17.38
C MET A 33 -1.13 9.48 16.79
N ALA A 34 -0.45 8.57 17.46
CA ALA A 34 0.86 8.06 17.05
C ALA A 34 0.76 7.08 15.85
N ILE A 35 -0.22 6.17 15.86
CA ILE A 35 -0.29 5.07 14.87
C ILE A 35 -1.17 5.42 13.67
N VAL A 36 -2.19 6.27 13.85
CA VAL A 36 -3.15 6.59 12.77
C VAL A 36 -2.90 8.00 12.23
N LEU A 37 -2.95 9.03 13.09
CA LEU A 37 -2.90 10.41 12.62
C LEU A 37 -1.50 10.82 12.16
N PHE A 38 -0.45 10.43 12.85
CA PHE A 38 0.92 10.79 12.46
C PHE A 38 1.30 10.23 11.08
N PRO A 39 1.12 8.92 10.77
CA PRO A 39 1.37 8.40 9.42
C PRO A 39 0.48 9.03 8.35
N LEU A 40 -0.78 9.35 8.68
CA LEU A 40 -1.67 10.04 7.75
C LEU A 40 -1.13 11.42 7.38
N ILE A 41 -0.77 12.24 8.37
CA ILE A 41 -0.19 13.57 8.16
C ILE A 41 1.13 13.45 7.39
N ALA A 42 1.98 12.49 7.74
CA ALA A 42 3.23 12.23 7.05
C ALA A 42 2.99 11.87 5.58
N ASN A 43 1.98 11.03 5.29
CA ASN A 43 1.61 10.69 3.92
C ASN A 43 1.12 11.91 3.13
N PHE A 44 0.29 12.78 3.74
CA PHE A 44 -0.09 14.06 3.14
C PHE A 44 1.13 14.94 2.87
N TRP A 45 2.06 15.04 3.80
CA TRP A 45 3.30 15.79 3.61
C TRP A 45 4.13 15.26 2.45
N ILE A 46 4.35 13.94 2.39
CA ILE A 46 5.13 13.28 1.35
C ILE A 46 4.48 13.43 -0.03
N SER A 47 3.15 13.47 -0.11
CA SER A 47 2.43 13.60 -1.38
C SER A 47 2.77 14.89 -2.16
N PHE A 48 3.21 15.94 -1.47
CA PHE A 48 3.67 17.19 -2.08
C PHE A 48 5.18 17.24 -2.33
N LYS A 49 5.91 16.13 -2.08
CA LYS A 49 7.36 16.06 -2.22
C LYS A 49 7.77 15.22 -3.43
N ASP A 50 8.75 15.71 -4.17
CA ASP A 50 9.41 14.93 -5.22
C ASP A 50 10.49 14.04 -4.58
N VAL A 51 10.05 12.91 -3.98
CA VAL A 51 10.84 12.01 -3.14
C VAL A 51 10.73 10.58 -3.61
N THR A 52 11.88 9.92 -3.70
CA THR A 52 12.00 8.51 -4.04
C THR A 52 12.55 7.70 -2.86
N VAL A 53 12.47 6.37 -2.92
CA VAL A 53 13.06 5.47 -1.89
C VAL A 53 14.56 5.76 -1.68
N SER A 54 15.27 6.19 -2.73
CA SER A 54 16.71 6.55 -2.61
C SER A 54 16.95 7.79 -1.75
N ASP A 55 15.97 8.67 -1.61
CA ASP A 55 16.07 9.90 -0.83
C ASP A 55 15.83 9.68 0.68
N LEU A 56 15.40 8.48 1.09
CA LEU A 56 15.28 8.09 2.50
C LEU A 56 16.64 7.90 3.17
N ARG A 57 17.71 7.65 2.39
CA ARG A 57 19.07 7.59 2.87
C ARG A 57 19.72 8.95 2.69
N ILE A 58 20.50 9.36 3.67
CA ILE A 58 21.36 10.55 3.53
C ILE A 58 22.25 10.29 2.33
N ALA A 59 22.26 11.24 1.38
CA ALA A 59 23.12 11.13 0.21
C ALA A 59 24.58 11.20 0.66
N GLU A 60 25.33 10.12 0.43
CA GLU A 60 26.73 9.98 0.75
C GLU A 60 27.54 9.82 -0.52
N ILE A 61 28.79 10.30 -0.49
CA ILE A 61 29.73 10.09 -1.56
C ILE A 61 30.50 8.80 -1.28
N LYS A 62 30.41 7.85 -2.20
CA LYS A 62 31.26 6.67 -2.15
C LYS A 62 32.60 7.00 -2.74
N VAL A 63 33.65 6.79 -1.96
CA VAL A 63 35.05 6.87 -2.40
C VAL A 63 35.56 5.47 -2.72
N THR A 64 36.35 5.38 -3.77
CA THR A 64 37.08 4.15 -4.13
C THR A 64 38.52 4.54 -4.43
N GLU A 65 39.43 3.94 -3.68
CA GLU A 65 40.85 4.13 -3.84
C GLU A 65 41.46 3.10 -4.82
N LYS A 66 42.36 3.56 -5.67
CA LYS A 66 43.16 2.72 -6.54
C LYS A 66 44.61 3.15 -6.47
N PHE A 67 45.46 2.20 -6.08
CA PHE A 67 46.90 2.36 -6.08
C PHE A 67 47.47 1.71 -7.34
N GLN A 68 48.08 2.51 -8.22
CA GLN A 68 48.68 2.05 -9.46
C GLN A 68 50.18 2.05 -9.38
N LYS A 69 50.84 1.00 -9.86
CA LYS A 69 52.28 0.80 -9.81
C LYS A 69 52.84 0.87 -8.38
N LYS A 70 52.64 -0.22 -7.62
CA LYS A 70 53.27 -0.36 -6.29
C LYS A 70 54.78 -0.16 -6.41
N PRO A 71 55.38 0.72 -5.58
CA PRO A 71 56.84 0.93 -5.59
C PRO A 71 57.57 -0.34 -5.19
N LYS A 72 58.66 -0.63 -5.86
CA LYS A 72 59.55 -1.79 -5.58
C LYS A 72 60.87 -1.35 -4.97
N THR A 73 61.33 -0.16 -5.31
CA THR A 73 62.57 0.42 -4.85
C THR A 73 62.41 1.87 -4.42
N LYS A 74 63.32 2.35 -3.58
CA LYS A 74 63.37 3.75 -3.17
C LYS A 74 63.42 4.67 -4.40
N GLY A 75 62.62 5.74 -4.36
CA GLY A 75 62.53 6.70 -5.45
C GLY A 75 61.50 6.31 -6.56
N ASP A 76 60.93 5.10 -6.52
CA ASP A 76 59.90 4.69 -7.46
C ASP A 76 58.67 5.60 -7.35
N ILE A 77 58.12 5.97 -8.53
CA ILE A 77 56.92 6.80 -8.64
C ILE A 77 55.69 5.88 -8.72
N SER A 78 54.79 6.05 -7.81
CA SER A 78 53.47 5.43 -7.80
C SER A 78 52.37 6.46 -7.99
N LYS A 79 51.18 5.99 -8.38
CA LYS A 79 50.02 6.84 -8.62
C LYS A 79 48.86 6.41 -7.73
N VAL A 80 48.34 7.35 -6.93
CA VAL A 80 47.15 7.17 -6.14
C VAL A 80 46.00 7.86 -6.85
N GLU A 81 44.89 7.11 -7.06
CA GLU A 81 43.68 7.62 -7.68
C GLU A 81 42.49 7.36 -6.76
N TYR A 82 41.84 8.42 -6.31
CA TYR A 82 40.55 8.39 -5.63
C TYR A 82 39.45 8.70 -6.60
N ARG A 83 38.40 7.87 -6.56
CA ARG A 83 37.19 8.07 -7.36
C ARG A 83 36.03 8.33 -6.43
N PHE A 84 35.41 9.47 -6.56
CA PHE A 84 34.27 9.93 -5.80
C PHE A 84 33.01 9.81 -6.67
N ASN A 85 31.94 9.26 -6.12
CA ASN A 85 30.68 9.09 -6.83
C ASN A 85 29.51 9.45 -5.92
N ASN A 86 28.73 10.46 -6.33
CA ASN A 86 27.44 10.75 -5.73
C ASN A 86 26.40 9.80 -6.33
N PHE A 87 25.98 8.79 -5.57
CA PHE A 87 24.97 7.82 -6.02
C PHE A 87 23.55 8.35 -5.95
N SER A 88 23.29 9.49 -5.31
CA SER A 88 21.96 10.09 -5.29
C SER A 88 21.52 10.45 -6.71
N LYS A 89 20.29 10.10 -7.05
CA LYS A 89 19.68 10.47 -8.33
C LYS A 89 19.21 11.92 -8.35
N SER A 90 19.07 12.54 -7.19
CA SER A 90 18.26 13.74 -7.00
C SER A 90 18.91 14.80 -6.12
N SER A 91 19.82 14.42 -5.18
CA SER A 91 20.34 15.31 -4.16
C SER A 91 21.74 15.81 -4.49
N ASN A 92 21.94 17.14 -4.36
CA ASN A 92 23.25 17.77 -4.34
C ASN A 92 23.90 17.53 -2.98
N ILE A 93 25.22 17.34 -2.97
CA ILE A 93 26.03 17.27 -1.76
C ILE A 93 26.97 18.46 -1.78
N LYS A 94 26.83 19.36 -0.81
CA LYS A 94 27.59 20.61 -0.73
C LYS A 94 28.78 20.48 0.22
N ASN A 95 29.82 21.25 -0.02
CA ASN A 95 31.01 21.39 0.83
C ASN A 95 31.64 20.03 1.16
N VAL A 96 31.96 19.27 0.13
CA VAL A 96 32.52 17.94 0.30
C VAL A 96 34.00 18.01 0.66
N ASN A 97 34.34 17.49 1.84
CA ASN A 97 35.67 17.35 2.34
C ASN A 97 36.07 15.88 2.37
N PHE A 98 37.27 15.60 1.89
CA PHE A 98 37.90 14.29 1.84
C PHE A 98 39.13 14.24 2.72
N LYS A 99 39.26 13.19 3.51
CA LYS A 99 40.44 12.91 4.35
C LYS A 99 40.84 11.45 4.20
N ASP A 100 42.15 11.23 4.09
CA ASP A 100 42.70 9.88 4.11
C ASP A 100 44.16 9.91 4.62
N PHE A 101 44.63 8.79 5.16
CA PHE A 101 46.02 8.60 5.55
C PHE A 101 46.76 7.89 4.42
N LEU A 102 47.87 8.47 4.00
CA LEU A 102 48.80 7.76 3.12
C LEU A 102 49.73 6.89 3.93
N PRO A 103 50.15 5.73 3.41
CA PRO A 103 51.17 4.91 4.04
C PRO A 103 52.42 5.69 4.40
N ILE A 104 53.02 5.38 5.55
CA ILE A 104 54.26 6.00 6.01
C ILE A 104 55.32 5.77 4.95
N GLY A 105 56.10 6.82 4.64
CA GLY A 105 57.16 6.78 3.64
C GLY A 105 56.72 7.01 2.19
N LEU A 106 55.45 7.39 1.96
CA LEU A 106 54.97 7.90 0.67
C LEU A 106 54.88 9.42 0.70
N VAL A 107 55.71 10.10 -0.08
CA VAL A 107 55.73 11.57 -0.21
C VAL A 107 55.03 11.99 -1.49
N ILE A 108 54.13 12.94 -1.41
CA ILE A 108 53.41 13.46 -2.59
C ILE A 108 54.34 14.39 -3.39
N LYS A 109 54.52 14.14 -4.68
CA LYS A 109 55.34 14.92 -5.58
C LYS A 109 54.77 16.29 -5.89
N GLU A 110 53.46 16.32 -6.25
CA GLU A 110 52.71 17.53 -6.54
C GLU A 110 51.34 17.44 -5.87
N LEU A 111 51.07 18.40 -5.00
CA LEU A 111 49.78 18.47 -4.29
C LEU A 111 48.82 19.33 -5.10
N PRO A 112 47.58 18.84 -5.35
CA PRO A 112 46.55 19.68 -5.98
C PRO A 112 46.21 20.91 -5.13
N ASN A 113 45.88 22.04 -5.76
CA ASN A 113 45.68 23.34 -5.08
C ASN A 113 44.58 23.34 -4.00
N ASN A 114 43.67 22.39 -4.08
CA ASN A 114 42.54 22.20 -3.13
C ASN A 114 42.81 21.17 -2.05
N CYS A 115 44.07 20.72 -1.91
CA CYS A 115 44.49 19.73 -0.94
C CYS A 115 45.60 20.25 -0.03
N SER A 116 45.61 19.77 1.21
CA SER A 116 46.71 19.93 2.16
C SER A 116 47.25 18.57 2.58
N PHE A 117 48.53 18.47 2.83
CA PHE A 117 49.19 17.24 3.28
C PHE A 117 50.06 17.53 4.47
N SER A 118 49.81 16.89 5.60
CA SER A 118 50.61 16.98 6.82
C SER A 118 50.50 15.68 7.62
N GLU A 119 51.58 15.22 8.20
CA GLU A 119 51.65 14.01 9.05
C GLU A 119 50.94 12.78 8.40
N ASN A 120 51.25 12.52 7.13
CA ASN A 120 50.64 11.47 6.30
C ASN A 120 49.14 11.61 6.07
N LEU A 121 48.48 12.66 6.56
CA LEU A 121 47.09 12.95 6.34
C LEU A 121 46.92 13.86 5.12
N ILE A 122 46.21 13.38 4.09
CA ILE A 122 45.74 14.21 3.00
C ILE A 122 44.32 14.71 3.32
N ASN A 123 44.12 16.01 3.15
CA ASN A 123 42.81 16.66 3.33
C ASN A 123 42.52 17.51 2.10
N CYS A 124 41.41 17.24 1.40
CA CYS A 124 41.05 17.92 0.17
C CYS A 124 39.63 18.47 0.23
N GLU A 125 39.46 19.70 -0.25
CA GLU A 125 38.15 20.29 -0.50
C GLU A 125 37.71 19.99 -1.93
N LEU A 126 36.71 19.13 -2.08
CA LEU A 126 36.22 18.68 -3.40
C LEU A 126 35.11 19.55 -3.95
N GLY A 127 34.58 20.52 -3.16
CA GLY A 127 33.47 21.38 -3.50
C GLY A 127 32.14 20.62 -3.57
N ASP A 128 31.23 21.10 -4.40
CA ASP A 128 29.89 20.54 -4.51
C ASP A 128 29.84 19.40 -5.53
N PHE A 129 28.95 18.44 -5.28
CA PHE A 129 28.64 17.33 -6.18
C PHE A 129 27.18 17.39 -6.59
N LYS A 130 26.93 17.41 -7.89
CA LYS A 130 25.60 17.26 -8.46
C LYS A 130 25.12 15.78 -8.36
N PRO A 131 23.82 15.51 -8.57
CA PRO A 131 23.32 14.14 -8.64
C PRO A 131 24.07 13.35 -9.72
N LYS A 132 24.47 12.11 -9.38
CA LYS A 132 25.23 11.18 -10.25
C LYS A 132 26.61 11.69 -10.70
N GLU A 133 27.11 12.80 -10.14
CA GLU A 133 28.41 13.34 -10.51
C GLU A 133 29.55 12.44 -9.99
N LYS A 134 30.57 12.30 -10.83
CA LYS A 134 31.78 11.54 -10.55
C LYS A 134 32.99 12.48 -10.67
N LYS A 135 33.81 12.55 -9.63
CA LYS A 135 35.08 13.25 -9.64
C LYS A 135 36.22 12.28 -9.40
N LYS A 136 37.40 12.62 -9.91
CA LYS A 136 38.62 11.86 -9.71
C LYS A 136 39.71 12.76 -9.18
N LEU A 137 40.41 12.33 -8.15
CA LEU A 137 41.59 12.95 -7.64
C LEU A 137 42.79 12.02 -7.91
N LYS A 138 43.83 12.51 -8.53
CA LYS A 138 45.02 11.75 -8.88
C LYS A 138 46.25 12.55 -8.47
N PHE A 139 47.23 11.89 -7.87
CA PHE A 139 48.55 12.46 -7.59
C PHE A 139 49.62 11.39 -7.66
N GLU A 140 50.84 11.85 -7.87
CA GLU A 140 52.01 10.99 -7.90
C GLU A 140 52.68 11.03 -6.53
N THR A 141 53.12 9.84 -6.04
CA THR A 141 53.85 9.69 -4.80
C THR A 141 55.20 9.05 -5.08
N ILE A 142 56.22 9.43 -4.30
CA ILE A 142 57.57 8.87 -4.32
C ILE A 142 57.73 8.05 -3.05
N ALA A 143 58.28 6.83 -3.18
CA ALA A 143 58.53 5.97 -2.03
C ALA A 143 59.90 6.27 -1.41
N GLU A 144 59.93 6.50 -0.11
CA GLU A 144 61.12 6.60 0.73
C GLU A 144 61.39 5.26 1.45
N ASP A 145 62.52 5.18 2.16
CA ASP A 145 62.96 3.95 2.85
C ASP A 145 61.94 3.44 3.86
N ASP A 146 61.25 4.35 4.57
CA ASP A 146 60.26 4.04 5.60
C ASP A 146 59.02 3.28 5.03
N TYR A 147 58.71 3.45 3.75
CA TYR A 147 57.64 2.70 3.10
C TYR A 147 57.94 1.19 3.05
N PHE A 148 59.19 0.82 2.83
CA PHE A 148 59.59 -0.60 2.71
C PHE A 148 59.78 -1.25 4.09
N ILE A 149 59.97 -0.47 5.16
CA ILE A 149 60.04 -0.95 6.53
C ILE A 149 58.64 -1.32 7.05
N ASN A 150 57.65 -0.47 6.83
CA ASN A 150 56.31 -0.63 7.38
C ASN A 150 55.38 -1.47 6.49
N GLN A 151 55.64 -1.58 5.18
CA GLN A 151 54.88 -2.35 4.19
C GLN A 151 53.35 -2.17 4.26
N GLU A 152 52.88 -0.99 4.65
CA GLU A 152 51.46 -0.70 4.73
C GLU A 152 50.82 -0.71 3.34
N ASN A 153 49.64 -1.30 3.24
CA ASN A 153 48.89 -1.27 2.00
C ASN A 153 47.96 -0.04 1.97
N PRO A 154 48.06 0.85 0.96
CA PRO A 154 47.20 2.02 0.87
C PRO A 154 45.69 1.72 0.93
N LYS A 155 45.29 0.50 0.62
CA LYS A 155 43.91 0.07 0.71
C LYS A 155 43.41 -0.24 2.12
N ASP A 156 44.35 -0.33 3.08
CA ASP A 156 44.03 -0.61 4.48
C ASP A 156 43.62 0.69 5.22
N THR A 157 43.86 1.84 4.60
CA THR A 157 43.33 3.12 5.08
C THR A 157 41.84 3.24 4.74
N SER A 158 41.11 3.87 5.64
CA SER A 158 39.67 4.08 5.46
C SER A 158 39.41 5.54 5.09
N PRO A 159 39.31 5.87 3.80
CA PRO A 159 39.09 7.24 3.36
C PRO A 159 37.73 7.77 3.87
N ILE A 160 37.77 8.93 4.52
CA ILE A 160 36.58 9.58 5.09
C ILE A 160 36.15 10.72 4.17
N VAL A 161 34.90 10.67 3.74
CA VAL A 161 34.29 11.75 2.96
C VAL A 161 33.07 12.31 3.73
N LYS A 162 33.07 13.60 3.96
CA LYS A 162 31.98 14.32 4.62
C LYS A 162 31.47 15.42 3.70
N GLY A 163 30.13 15.50 3.55
CA GLY A 163 29.46 16.56 2.82
C GLY A 163 28.07 16.80 3.41
N LYS A 164 27.48 17.95 3.13
CA LYS A 164 26.12 18.30 3.56
C LYS A 164 25.14 18.04 2.42
N SER A 165 24.25 17.09 2.59
CA SER A 165 23.12 16.87 1.68
C SER A 165 21.85 17.49 2.24
N GLU A 166 21.02 18.09 1.38
CA GLU A 166 19.69 18.56 1.77
C GLU A 166 18.74 17.37 1.90
N ASN A 167 18.07 17.29 3.04
CA ASN A 167 17.02 16.30 3.24
C ASN A 167 15.75 16.77 2.54
N ARG A 168 15.38 16.16 1.42
CA ARG A 168 14.20 16.50 0.63
C ARG A 168 12.88 16.30 1.36
N LEU A 169 12.83 15.37 2.31
CA LEU A 169 11.63 15.14 3.12
C LEU A 169 11.34 16.32 4.04
N LEU A 170 12.39 16.97 4.57
CA LEU A 170 12.28 18.08 5.52
C LEU A 170 12.27 19.47 4.85
N ASN A 171 12.55 19.53 3.56
CA ASN A 171 12.47 20.76 2.78
C ASN A 171 11.01 21.27 2.80
N LEU A 172 10.80 22.60 2.95
CA LEU A 172 9.48 23.22 3.00
C LEU A 172 8.85 23.46 1.61
N GLU A 173 9.57 23.16 0.52
CA GLU A 173 9.02 23.27 -0.83
C GLU A 173 7.89 22.26 -1.06
N LEU A 174 6.69 22.75 -1.36
CA LEU A 174 5.54 21.94 -1.74
C LEU A 174 5.35 22.02 -3.26
N LYS A 175 5.17 20.86 -3.90
CA LYS A 175 4.97 20.76 -5.36
C LYS A 175 3.74 19.92 -5.67
N LEU A 176 2.93 20.37 -6.61
CA LEU A 176 1.76 19.63 -7.10
C LEU A 176 2.09 18.63 -8.21
N LYS A 177 3.37 18.52 -8.58
CA LYS A 177 3.86 17.67 -9.68
C LYS A 177 3.37 16.23 -9.59
N ASN A 178 3.36 15.63 -8.40
CA ASN A 178 2.91 14.24 -8.21
C ASN A 178 1.43 14.06 -8.59
N PHE A 179 0.59 15.02 -8.22
CA PHE A 179 -0.83 15.02 -8.59
C PHE A 179 -1.02 15.25 -10.09
N GLU A 180 -0.27 16.16 -10.69
CA GLU A 180 -0.30 16.40 -12.12
C GLU A 180 0.09 15.14 -12.91
N GLU A 181 1.16 14.44 -12.53
CA GLU A 181 1.57 13.17 -13.12
C GLU A 181 0.47 12.10 -13.04
N ILE A 182 -0.24 12.02 -11.92
CA ILE A 182 -1.34 11.07 -11.74
C ILE A 182 -2.51 11.41 -12.66
N PHE A 183 -2.98 12.66 -12.67
CA PHE A 183 -4.15 13.07 -13.46
C PHE A 183 -3.91 13.04 -14.97
N THR A 184 -2.67 13.25 -15.40
CA THR A 184 -2.27 13.15 -16.81
C THR A 184 -1.99 11.72 -17.25
N SER A 185 -1.89 10.77 -16.31
CA SER A 185 -1.69 9.35 -16.63
C SER A 185 -2.93 8.77 -17.34
N PRO A 186 -2.79 8.16 -18.52
CA PRO A 186 -3.91 7.57 -19.24
C PRO A 186 -4.53 6.39 -18.49
N ASN A 187 -3.79 5.77 -17.58
CA ASN A 187 -4.24 4.62 -16.80
C ASN A 187 -5.05 5.01 -15.56
N PHE A 188 -4.93 6.23 -15.05
CA PHE A 188 -5.56 6.67 -13.81
C PHE A 188 -7.09 6.50 -13.82
N TRP A 189 -7.75 7.04 -14.83
CA TRP A 189 -9.22 6.95 -14.96
C TRP A 189 -9.72 5.52 -15.14
N LYS A 190 -8.91 4.67 -15.81
CA LYS A 190 -9.21 3.25 -15.94
C LYS A 190 -9.12 2.56 -14.59
N THR A 191 -8.06 2.81 -13.81
CA THR A 191 -7.84 2.25 -12.47
C THR A 191 -8.94 2.67 -11.49
N ILE A 192 -9.38 3.94 -11.54
CA ILE A 192 -10.54 4.41 -10.77
C ILE A 192 -11.80 3.59 -11.10
N ARG A 193 -12.14 3.46 -12.40
CA ARG A 193 -13.32 2.69 -12.81
C ARG A 193 -13.26 1.23 -12.35
N ILE A 194 -12.10 0.60 -12.45
CA ILE A 194 -11.89 -0.77 -11.96
C ILE A 194 -12.07 -0.83 -10.44
N SER A 195 -11.50 0.13 -9.67
CA SER A 195 -11.66 0.18 -8.22
C SER A 195 -13.12 0.33 -7.79
N PHE A 196 -13.85 1.21 -8.45
CA PHE A 196 -15.28 1.38 -8.19
C PHE A 196 -16.09 0.13 -8.56
N ALA A 197 -15.87 -0.45 -9.74
CA ALA A 197 -16.56 -1.66 -10.17
C ALA A 197 -16.27 -2.83 -9.22
N TYR A 198 -15.00 -3.05 -8.89
CA TYR A 198 -14.59 -4.07 -7.93
C TYR A 198 -15.29 -3.91 -6.58
N SER A 199 -15.26 -2.71 -6.00
CA SER A 199 -15.80 -2.45 -4.68
C SER A 199 -17.33 -2.53 -4.66
N LEU A 200 -17.97 -1.97 -5.68
CA LEU A 200 -19.44 -1.96 -5.79
C LEU A 200 -20.00 -3.37 -5.97
N PHE A 201 -19.50 -4.09 -6.97
CA PHE A 201 -20.04 -5.42 -7.29
C PHE A 201 -19.67 -6.46 -6.23
N SER A 202 -18.49 -6.37 -5.61
CA SER A 202 -18.13 -7.24 -4.49
C SER A 202 -18.99 -6.97 -3.25
N ALA A 203 -19.27 -5.70 -2.93
CA ALA A 203 -20.19 -5.36 -1.84
C ALA A 203 -21.59 -5.92 -2.10
N ILE A 204 -22.16 -5.67 -3.29
CA ILE A 204 -23.48 -6.20 -3.68
C ILE A 204 -23.48 -7.73 -3.63
N GLY A 205 -22.47 -8.38 -4.23
CA GLY A 205 -22.35 -9.84 -4.24
C GLY A 205 -22.30 -10.45 -2.84
N SER A 206 -21.47 -9.89 -1.96
CA SER A 206 -21.38 -10.39 -0.58
C SER A 206 -22.66 -10.19 0.22
N LEU A 207 -23.39 -9.08 0.02
CA LEU A 207 -24.69 -8.84 0.66
C LEU A 207 -25.76 -9.78 0.11
N THR A 208 -25.81 -9.99 -1.20
CA THR A 208 -26.75 -10.91 -1.83
C THR A 208 -26.58 -12.33 -1.31
N LEU A 209 -25.35 -12.86 -1.32
CA LEU A 209 -25.03 -14.16 -0.75
C LEU A 209 -25.33 -14.21 0.75
N GLY A 210 -25.06 -13.12 1.47
CA GLY A 210 -25.37 -12.98 2.89
C GLY A 210 -26.87 -13.06 3.19
N ILE A 211 -27.73 -12.42 2.38
CA ILE A 211 -29.18 -12.50 2.50
C ILE A 211 -29.65 -13.95 2.27
N LEU A 212 -29.18 -14.60 1.20
CA LEU A 212 -29.54 -15.98 0.89
C LEU A 212 -29.11 -16.93 2.01
N GLY A 213 -27.88 -16.81 2.53
CA GLY A 213 -27.39 -17.60 3.65
C GLY A 213 -28.18 -17.34 4.95
N ALA A 214 -28.51 -16.09 5.25
CA ALA A 214 -29.30 -15.73 6.42
C ALA A 214 -30.71 -16.32 6.36
N GLN A 215 -31.38 -16.23 5.20
CA GLN A 215 -32.70 -16.82 5.00
C GLN A 215 -32.69 -18.35 5.15
N LEU A 216 -31.72 -19.03 4.56
CA LEU A 216 -31.57 -20.48 4.73
C LEU A 216 -31.42 -20.84 6.21
N LEU A 217 -30.59 -20.07 6.95
CA LEU A 217 -30.35 -20.29 8.37
C LEU A 217 -31.47 -19.79 9.30
N MET A 218 -32.49 -19.10 8.80
CA MET A 218 -33.70 -18.80 9.57
C MET A 218 -34.59 -20.04 9.75
N THR A 219 -34.62 -20.93 8.77
CA THR A 219 -35.40 -22.17 8.84
C THR A 219 -34.78 -23.17 9.82
N THR A 220 -35.62 -23.95 10.50
CA THR A 220 -35.20 -25.01 11.40
C THR A 220 -35.03 -26.31 10.64
N PHE A 221 -33.84 -26.86 10.56
CA PHE A 221 -33.54 -28.16 9.95
C PHE A 221 -32.37 -28.84 10.64
N ILE A 222 -32.27 -30.17 10.46
CA ILE A 222 -31.21 -30.99 11.01
C ILE A 222 -29.88 -30.61 10.35
N GLY A 223 -28.83 -30.37 11.17
CA GLY A 223 -27.51 -29.96 10.64
C GLY A 223 -27.32 -28.45 10.43
N ARG A 224 -28.29 -27.59 10.77
CA ARG A 224 -28.17 -26.13 10.69
C ARG A 224 -26.90 -25.56 11.32
N GLY A 225 -26.48 -26.11 12.49
CA GLY A 225 -25.26 -25.69 13.16
C GLY A 225 -24.00 -25.98 12.35
N ILE A 226 -23.95 -27.13 11.69
CA ILE A 226 -22.82 -27.55 10.83
C ILE A 226 -22.73 -26.62 9.61
N ILE A 227 -23.87 -26.37 8.94
CA ILE A 227 -23.94 -25.47 7.77
C ILE A 227 -23.51 -24.05 8.15
N ARG A 228 -23.89 -23.55 9.34
CA ARG A 228 -23.43 -22.28 9.85
C ARG A 228 -21.90 -22.25 9.98
N GLY A 229 -21.30 -23.32 10.50
CA GLY A 229 -19.83 -23.45 10.60
C GLY A 229 -19.16 -23.45 9.22
N ILE A 230 -19.69 -24.22 8.26
CA ILE A 230 -19.18 -24.28 6.89
C ILE A 230 -19.26 -22.91 6.19
N PHE A 231 -20.37 -22.20 6.36
CA PHE A 231 -20.55 -20.85 5.78
C PHE A 231 -19.57 -19.84 6.36
N LEU A 232 -19.08 -20.00 7.59
CA LEU A 232 -18.10 -19.10 8.18
C LEU A 232 -16.67 -19.35 7.68
N PHE A 233 -16.41 -20.54 7.14
CA PHE A 233 -15.07 -20.96 6.71
C PHE A 233 -14.38 -19.97 5.76
N PRO A 234 -15.02 -19.45 4.70
CA PRO A 234 -14.37 -18.51 3.79
C PRO A 234 -13.81 -17.25 4.46
N TYR A 235 -14.51 -16.76 5.46
CA TYR A 235 -14.12 -15.56 6.19
C TYR A 235 -12.98 -15.79 7.20
N ILE A 236 -12.97 -16.94 7.85
CA ILE A 236 -12.00 -17.29 8.91
C ILE A 236 -10.68 -17.79 8.31
N ALA A 237 -10.74 -18.45 7.14
CA ALA A 237 -9.57 -19.06 6.52
C ALA A 237 -8.46 -18.05 6.18
N PRO A 238 -7.16 -18.41 6.38
CA PRO A 238 -6.04 -17.54 6.05
C PRO A 238 -6.04 -17.14 4.57
N ILE A 239 -5.90 -15.85 4.29
CA ILE A 239 -6.03 -15.31 2.93
C ILE A 239 -5.06 -15.96 1.93
N ILE A 240 -3.80 -16.16 2.33
CA ILE A 240 -2.78 -16.77 1.47
C ILE A 240 -3.18 -18.18 1.06
N ALA A 241 -3.64 -18.99 2.00
CA ALA A 241 -4.08 -20.36 1.71
C ALA A 241 -5.27 -20.38 0.74
N VAL A 242 -6.26 -19.54 1.00
CA VAL A 242 -7.47 -19.45 0.17
C VAL A 242 -7.14 -18.97 -1.24
N THR A 243 -6.33 -17.93 -1.41
CA THR A 243 -5.94 -17.42 -2.72
C THR A 243 -5.12 -18.43 -3.52
N ILE A 244 -4.21 -19.15 -2.89
CA ILE A 244 -3.46 -20.24 -3.56
C ILE A 244 -4.41 -21.35 -3.99
N THR A 245 -5.34 -21.76 -3.12
CA THR A 245 -6.35 -22.79 -3.46
C THR A 245 -7.18 -22.37 -4.68
N TRP A 246 -7.65 -21.11 -4.71
CA TRP A 246 -8.40 -20.61 -5.86
C TRP A 246 -7.57 -20.55 -7.13
N LYS A 247 -6.28 -20.17 -7.06
CA LYS A 247 -5.37 -20.24 -8.21
C LYS A 247 -5.23 -21.65 -8.76
N ILE A 248 -5.08 -22.64 -7.88
CA ILE A 248 -4.98 -24.06 -8.27
C ILE A 248 -6.29 -24.53 -8.88
N LEU A 249 -7.43 -24.24 -8.26
CA LEU A 249 -8.75 -24.64 -8.76
C LEU A 249 -9.08 -24.07 -10.13
N THR A 250 -8.58 -22.85 -10.44
CA THR A 250 -8.83 -22.14 -11.70
C THR A 250 -7.77 -22.30 -12.75
N ASP A 251 -6.73 -23.06 -12.45
CA ASP A 251 -5.64 -23.31 -13.41
C ASP A 251 -6.18 -23.94 -14.71
N PRO A 252 -5.75 -23.46 -15.89
CA PRO A 252 -6.27 -23.99 -17.16
C PRO A 252 -5.89 -25.43 -17.45
N PHE A 253 -4.75 -25.93 -16.93
CA PHE A 253 -4.22 -27.24 -17.26
C PHE A 253 -4.67 -28.34 -16.29
N PHE A 254 -4.69 -28.06 -14.99
CA PHE A 254 -4.99 -29.05 -13.95
C PHE A 254 -6.07 -28.60 -12.96
N GLY A 255 -6.66 -27.42 -13.17
CA GLY A 255 -7.69 -26.89 -12.27
C GLY A 255 -9.02 -27.61 -12.39
N THR A 256 -9.57 -28.00 -11.26
CA THR A 256 -10.85 -28.74 -11.18
C THR A 256 -12.00 -27.97 -11.80
N ILE A 257 -12.03 -26.63 -11.68
CA ILE A 257 -13.11 -25.80 -12.25
C ILE A 257 -13.12 -25.91 -13.77
N ASN A 258 -11.96 -25.76 -14.43
CA ASN A 258 -11.87 -25.94 -15.87
C ASN A 258 -12.23 -27.35 -16.29
N GLY A 259 -11.77 -28.38 -15.55
CA GLY A 259 -12.12 -29.77 -15.82
C GLY A 259 -13.63 -30.02 -15.78
N ILE A 260 -14.33 -29.53 -14.78
CA ILE A 260 -15.80 -29.65 -14.68
C ILE A 260 -16.50 -28.90 -15.80
N LEU A 261 -16.12 -27.64 -16.06
CA LEU A 261 -16.78 -26.81 -17.06
C LEU A 261 -16.62 -27.34 -18.48
N THR A 262 -15.47 -27.90 -18.82
CA THR A 262 -15.23 -28.56 -20.11
C THR A 262 -15.96 -29.91 -20.22
N GLN A 263 -15.98 -30.69 -19.14
CA GLN A 263 -16.70 -31.96 -19.10
C GLN A 263 -18.23 -31.77 -19.23
N LEU A 264 -18.77 -30.70 -18.64
CA LEU A 264 -20.17 -30.32 -18.79
C LEU A 264 -20.47 -29.61 -20.11
N GLN A 265 -19.49 -29.48 -21.02
CA GLN A 265 -19.62 -28.77 -22.32
C GLN A 265 -20.08 -27.30 -22.18
N ILE A 266 -19.86 -26.68 -21.00
CA ILE A 266 -20.10 -25.25 -20.78
C ILE A 266 -19.02 -24.43 -21.43
N LEU A 267 -17.78 -24.94 -21.42
CA LEU A 267 -16.62 -24.37 -22.10
C LEU A 267 -16.11 -25.36 -23.15
N ASN A 268 -15.81 -24.86 -24.34
CA ASN A 268 -15.17 -25.66 -25.41
C ASN A 268 -13.70 -25.92 -25.10
N GLU A 269 -13.01 -24.94 -24.49
CA GLU A 269 -11.60 -25.00 -24.13
C GLU A 269 -11.38 -24.42 -22.72
N PRO A 270 -10.36 -24.89 -21.99
CA PRO A 270 -10.02 -24.33 -20.68
C PRO A 270 -9.66 -22.84 -20.74
N ILE A 271 -10.12 -22.06 -19.77
CA ILE A 271 -9.89 -20.62 -19.66
C ILE A 271 -8.96 -20.31 -18.50
N SER A 272 -7.97 -19.44 -18.74
CA SER A 272 -7.15 -18.85 -17.68
C SER A 272 -7.91 -17.70 -16.98
N PHE A 273 -8.84 -18.03 -16.08
CA PHE A 273 -9.74 -17.05 -15.44
C PHE A 273 -9.05 -15.83 -14.82
N LEU A 274 -7.85 -16.00 -14.30
CA LEU A 274 -7.11 -14.92 -13.64
C LEU A 274 -6.12 -14.17 -14.58
N GLN A 275 -5.92 -14.67 -15.82
CA GLN A 275 -4.96 -14.10 -16.77
C GLN A 275 -5.63 -13.50 -18.00
N VAL A 276 -6.85 -13.95 -18.34
CA VAL A 276 -7.61 -13.41 -19.47
C VAL A 276 -8.35 -12.15 -19.01
N ARG A 277 -8.05 -11.01 -19.65
CA ARG A 277 -8.67 -9.75 -19.32
C ARG A 277 -10.14 -9.72 -19.70
N ASP A 278 -10.42 -9.90 -20.99
CA ASP A 278 -11.75 -9.78 -21.58
C ASP A 278 -12.01 -10.96 -22.52
N MET A 279 -13.24 -11.44 -22.53
CA MET A 279 -13.73 -12.44 -23.47
C MET A 279 -14.94 -11.89 -24.20
N THR A 280 -14.97 -12.02 -25.52
CA THR A 280 -16.12 -11.61 -26.31
C THR A 280 -17.21 -12.69 -26.20
N ILE A 281 -18.38 -12.30 -25.71
CA ILE A 281 -19.56 -13.15 -25.63
C ILE A 281 -20.57 -12.63 -26.64
N ASN A 282 -21.01 -13.49 -27.57
CA ASN A 282 -22.10 -13.19 -28.48
C ASN A 282 -23.43 -13.61 -27.84
N PHE A 283 -24.26 -12.64 -27.49
CA PHE A 283 -25.56 -12.89 -26.91
C PHE A 283 -26.64 -12.16 -27.73
N LEU A 284 -27.59 -12.89 -28.27
CA LEU A 284 -28.69 -12.35 -29.11
C LEU A 284 -28.23 -11.46 -30.27
N GLY A 285 -27.05 -11.76 -30.87
CA GLY A 285 -26.50 -10.97 -31.97
C GLY A 285 -25.69 -9.72 -31.55
N PHE A 286 -25.54 -9.47 -30.25
CA PHE A 286 -24.71 -8.40 -29.72
C PHE A 286 -23.40 -8.98 -29.16
N GLU A 287 -22.28 -8.35 -29.53
CA GLU A 287 -20.98 -8.67 -28.98
C GLU A 287 -20.72 -7.90 -27.70
N PHE A 288 -20.57 -8.60 -26.57
CA PHE A 288 -20.21 -8.02 -25.30
C PHE A 288 -18.79 -8.43 -24.89
N SER A 289 -17.99 -7.45 -24.52
CA SER A 289 -16.69 -7.69 -23.88
C SER A 289 -16.91 -7.95 -22.40
N PHE A 290 -16.73 -9.20 -21.97
CA PHE A 290 -16.90 -9.61 -20.57
C PHE A 290 -15.55 -9.63 -19.84
N PRO A 291 -15.38 -8.86 -18.75
CA PRO A 291 -14.11 -8.76 -18.02
C PRO A 291 -13.91 -10.00 -17.13
N VAL A 292 -13.31 -11.05 -17.68
CA VAL A 292 -13.19 -12.37 -17.02
C VAL A 292 -12.44 -12.29 -15.69
N ALA A 293 -11.21 -11.79 -15.69
CA ALA A 293 -10.41 -11.76 -14.47
C ALA A 293 -11.01 -10.86 -13.39
N LEU A 294 -11.53 -9.69 -13.77
CA LEU A 294 -12.19 -8.79 -12.82
C LEU A 294 -13.43 -9.44 -12.20
N SER A 295 -14.28 -10.08 -13.02
CA SER A 295 -15.49 -10.78 -12.55
C SER A 295 -15.12 -11.92 -11.59
N PHE A 296 -14.05 -12.62 -11.88
CA PHE A 296 -13.58 -13.71 -11.03
C PHE A 296 -13.06 -13.22 -9.67
N VAL A 297 -12.30 -12.12 -9.65
CA VAL A 297 -11.84 -11.48 -8.41
C VAL A 297 -13.02 -10.93 -7.60
N ILE A 298 -14.04 -10.36 -8.26
CA ILE A 298 -15.31 -9.93 -7.63
C ILE A 298 -16.05 -11.13 -7.00
N LEU A 299 -16.13 -12.23 -7.70
CA LEU A 299 -16.75 -13.47 -7.19
C LEU A 299 -16.02 -14.00 -5.97
N PHE A 300 -14.68 -14.06 -6.02
CA PHE A 300 -13.84 -14.44 -4.90
C PHE A 300 -14.09 -13.58 -3.67
N GLU A 301 -14.07 -12.26 -3.83
CA GLU A 301 -14.30 -11.30 -2.75
C GLU A 301 -15.71 -11.40 -2.18
N SER A 302 -16.72 -11.58 -3.04
CA SER A 302 -18.10 -11.77 -2.64
C SER A 302 -18.28 -13.04 -1.81
N TRP A 303 -17.70 -14.15 -2.27
CA TRP A 303 -17.72 -15.43 -1.57
C TRP A 303 -16.96 -15.39 -0.23
N ARG A 304 -15.82 -14.71 -0.20
CA ARG A 304 -15.00 -14.63 1.01
C ARG A 304 -15.70 -13.86 2.14
N TYR A 305 -16.46 -12.82 1.80
CA TYR A 305 -17.02 -11.90 2.80
C TYR A 305 -18.53 -11.98 3.00
N PHE A 306 -19.24 -12.85 2.25
CA PHE A 306 -20.66 -13.05 2.51
C PHE A 306 -20.98 -13.53 3.93
N PRO A 307 -20.12 -14.31 4.63
CA PRO A 307 -20.42 -14.77 5.98
C PRO A 307 -20.59 -13.63 6.98
N LEU A 308 -19.81 -12.56 6.82
CA LEU A 308 -19.96 -11.37 7.66
C LEU A 308 -21.35 -10.75 7.47
N ALA A 309 -21.74 -10.52 6.23
CA ALA A 309 -23.08 -10.00 5.92
C ALA A 309 -24.18 -10.93 6.43
N MET A 310 -24.03 -12.23 6.23
CA MET A 310 -24.96 -13.27 6.70
C MET A 310 -25.20 -13.19 8.20
N ILE A 311 -24.16 -13.07 9.04
CA ILE A 311 -24.29 -13.02 10.50
C ILE A 311 -25.11 -11.79 10.93
N PHE A 312 -24.80 -10.61 10.41
CA PHE A 312 -25.50 -9.37 10.76
C PHE A 312 -26.97 -9.39 10.31
N ILE A 313 -27.22 -9.88 9.08
CA ILE A 313 -28.56 -10.01 8.54
C ILE A 313 -29.36 -11.04 9.36
N LEU A 314 -28.75 -12.19 9.67
CA LEU A 314 -29.38 -13.24 10.46
C LEU A 314 -29.72 -12.75 11.88
N ALA A 315 -28.82 -12.00 12.53
CA ALA A 315 -29.08 -11.40 13.83
C ALA A 315 -30.27 -10.44 13.78
N ARG A 316 -30.37 -9.62 12.74
CA ARG A 316 -31.49 -8.71 12.53
C ARG A 316 -32.80 -9.47 12.32
N LEU A 317 -32.78 -10.50 11.49
CA LEU A 317 -33.97 -11.33 11.23
C LEU A 317 -34.45 -12.08 12.47
N GLN A 318 -33.54 -12.54 13.32
CA GLN A 318 -33.88 -13.20 14.58
C GLN A 318 -34.49 -12.26 15.62
N SER A 319 -34.31 -10.96 15.49
CA SER A 319 -34.96 -9.96 16.36
C SER A 319 -36.41 -9.65 15.96
N VAL A 320 -36.87 -10.16 14.82
CA VAL A 320 -38.22 -9.94 14.35
C VAL A 320 -39.21 -10.91 15.05
N PRO A 321 -40.30 -10.44 15.62
CA PRO A 321 -41.32 -11.32 16.21
C PRO A 321 -41.83 -12.35 15.21
N LYS A 322 -41.90 -13.64 15.64
CA LYS A 322 -42.34 -14.72 14.78
C LYS A 322 -43.80 -14.58 14.35
N GLU A 323 -44.58 -13.96 15.20
CA GLU A 323 -46.02 -13.70 14.99
C GLU A 323 -46.29 -12.94 13.68
N LEU A 324 -45.36 -12.08 13.24
CA LEU A 324 -45.50 -11.39 11.95
C LEU A 324 -45.43 -12.35 10.76
N PHE A 325 -44.59 -13.36 10.83
CA PHE A 325 -44.49 -14.38 9.77
C PHE A 325 -45.66 -15.38 9.83
N GLU A 326 -46.10 -15.73 11.03
CA GLU A 326 -47.25 -16.64 11.26
C GLU A 326 -48.56 -15.99 10.80
N ALA A 327 -48.78 -14.71 11.12
CA ALA A 327 -49.92 -13.95 10.63
C ALA A 327 -49.97 -13.90 9.08
N ALA A 328 -48.82 -13.61 8.46
CA ALA A 328 -48.73 -13.60 7.00
C ALA A 328 -48.98 -15.00 6.38
N GLU A 329 -48.62 -16.08 7.10
CA GLU A 329 -48.94 -17.45 6.66
C GLU A 329 -50.45 -17.73 6.72
N ILE A 330 -51.12 -17.28 7.79
CA ILE A 330 -52.58 -17.40 7.92
C ILE A 330 -53.27 -16.62 6.81
N ASP A 331 -52.76 -15.45 6.43
CA ASP A 331 -53.24 -14.62 5.33
C ASP A 331 -52.92 -15.22 3.93
N GLY A 332 -52.23 -16.36 3.87
CA GLY A 332 -51.89 -17.06 2.63
C GLY A 332 -50.75 -16.41 1.84
N ALA A 333 -49.89 -15.59 2.47
CA ALA A 333 -48.80 -14.95 1.80
C ALA A 333 -47.74 -15.95 1.32
N THR A 334 -47.37 -15.83 0.04
CA THR A 334 -46.27 -16.63 -0.54
C THR A 334 -44.91 -16.25 0.05
N PRO A 335 -43.90 -17.13 -0.03
CA PRO A 335 -42.52 -16.80 0.47
C PRO A 335 -41.95 -15.51 -0.11
N LEU A 336 -42.22 -15.21 -1.38
CA LEU A 336 -41.76 -13.98 -2.03
C LEU A 336 -42.47 -12.74 -1.48
N GLN A 337 -43.79 -12.85 -1.18
CA GLN A 337 -44.55 -11.78 -0.53
C GLN A 337 -44.03 -11.51 0.89
N LYS A 338 -43.81 -12.55 1.69
CA LYS A 338 -43.20 -12.44 3.02
C LYS A 338 -41.82 -11.78 2.94
N PHE A 339 -41.00 -12.19 1.98
CA PHE A 339 -39.70 -11.56 1.76
C PHE A 339 -39.81 -10.07 1.43
N ARG A 340 -40.65 -9.71 0.45
CA ARG A 340 -40.75 -8.32 -0.03
C ARG A 340 -41.43 -7.39 0.97
N SER A 341 -42.44 -7.87 1.70
CA SER A 341 -43.27 -7.04 2.57
C SER A 341 -42.82 -7.02 4.03
N ILE A 342 -42.14 -8.08 4.51
CA ILE A 342 -41.67 -8.18 5.90
C ILE A 342 -40.14 -8.13 5.97
N THR A 343 -39.48 -9.11 5.34
CA THR A 343 -38.04 -9.28 5.48
C THR A 343 -37.26 -8.10 4.93
N TRP A 344 -37.52 -7.73 3.68
CA TRP A 344 -36.75 -6.70 2.97
C TRP A 344 -36.81 -5.33 3.67
N PRO A 345 -37.94 -4.78 4.06
CA PRO A 345 -37.98 -3.50 4.77
C PRO A 345 -37.24 -3.52 6.12
N LEU A 346 -37.32 -4.62 6.84
CA LEU A 346 -36.72 -4.75 8.16
C LEU A 346 -35.19 -4.85 8.12
N ILE A 347 -34.61 -5.39 7.05
CA ILE A 347 -33.15 -5.52 6.91
C ILE A 347 -32.51 -4.33 6.21
N LEU A 348 -33.28 -3.42 5.57
CA LEU A 348 -32.75 -2.32 4.77
C LEU A 348 -31.74 -1.46 5.52
N GLY A 349 -32.03 -1.08 6.78
CA GLY A 349 -31.10 -0.29 7.59
C GLY A 349 -29.76 -1.00 7.81
N VAL A 350 -29.80 -2.29 8.13
CA VAL A 350 -28.59 -3.12 8.30
C VAL A 350 -27.84 -3.29 6.98
N LEU A 351 -28.57 -3.53 5.89
CA LEU A 351 -27.97 -3.67 4.55
C LEU A 351 -27.24 -2.39 4.12
N PHE A 352 -27.81 -1.23 4.43
CA PHE A 352 -27.18 0.05 4.11
C PHE A 352 -25.86 0.23 4.84
N VAL A 353 -25.84 -0.02 6.16
CA VAL A 353 -24.61 0.06 6.96
C VAL A 353 -23.57 -0.95 6.49
N LEU A 354 -23.98 -2.18 6.23
CA LEU A 354 -23.10 -3.22 5.73
C LEU A 354 -22.57 -2.89 4.34
N PHE A 355 -23.37 -2.33 3.46
CA PHE A 355 -22.94 -1.88 2.14
C PHE A 355 -21.86 -0.81 2.25
N LEU A 356 -22.06 0.21 3.09
CA LEU A 356 -21.07 1.27 3.32
C LEU A 356 -19.76 0.70 3.83
N LEU A 357 -19.81 -0.14 4.88
CA LEU A 357 -18.64 -0.80 5.43
C LEU A 357 -17.91 -1.65 4.38
N ARG A 358 -18.66 -2.49 3.66
CA ARG A 358 -18.09 -3.38 2.64
C ARG A 358 -17.48 -2.59 1.49
N PHE A 359 -18.16 -1.54 1.02
CA PHE A 359 -17.64 -0.69 -0.03
C PHE A 359 -16.31 -0.03 0.36
N ILE A 360 -16.24 0.59 1.55
CA ILE A 360 -15.04 1.25 2.04
C ILE A 360 -13.90 0.24 2.22
N TRP A 361 -14.16 -0.91 2.84
CA TRP A 361 -13.14 -1.93 3.08
C TRP A 361 -12.62 -2.54 1.78
N THR A 362 -13.51 -2.86 0.84
CA THR A 362 -13.14 -3.44 -0.44
C THR A 362 -12.39 -2.44 -1.32
N PHE A 363 -12.75 -1.16 -1.29
CA PHE A 363 -12.04 -0.11 -2.03
C PHE A 363 -10.60 0.07 -1.55
N ASN A 364 -10.35 -0.07 -0.24
CA ASN A 364 -9.01 -0.03 0.35
C ASN A 364 -8.24 -1.35 0.23
N LYS A 365 -8.86 -2.38 -0.33
CA LYS A 365 -8.28 -3.71 -0.34
C LYS A 365 -7.13 -3.82 -1.35
N PHE A 366 -6.03 -4.38 -0.88
CA PHE A 366 -4.83 -4.64 -1.68
C PHE A 366 -4.57 -6.14 -1.84
N ASP A 367 -4.61 -6.86 -0.72
CA ASP A 367 -4.13 -8.21 -0.57
C ASP A 367 -4.80 -9.24 -1.50
N ASP A 368 -6.13 -9.27 -1.59
CA ASP A 368 -6.85 -10.25 -2.42
C ASP A 368 -6.50 -10.10 -3.90
N ILE A 369 -6.52 -8.86 -4.43
CA ILE A 369 -6.20 -8.60 -5.83
C ILE A 369 -4.71 -8.87 -6.10
N PHE A 370 -3.84 -8.40 -5.22
CA PHE A 370 -2.40 -8.58 -5.39
C PHE A 370 -2.01 -10.06 -5.36
N LEU A 371 -2.57 -10.84 -4.46
CA LEU A 371 -2.31 -12.27 -4.36
C LEU A 371 -2.91 -13.07 -5.53
N LEU A 372 -4.09 -12.71 -6.05
CA LEU A 372 -4.73 -13.43 -7.15
C LEU A 372 -4.10 -13.11 -8.50
N THR A 373 -3.98 -11.84 -8.85
CA THR A 373 -3.63 -11.38 -10.19
C THR A 373 -2.42 -10.44 -10.25
N GLY A 374 -1.97 -9.91 -9.10
CA GLY A 374 -0.95 -8.85 -9.07
C GLY A 374 -1.42 -7.54 -9.72
N GLY A 375 -2.72 -7.36 -9.96
CA GLY A 375 -3.28 -6.24 -10.73
C GLY A 375 -3.19 -6.41 -12.24
N ALA A 376 -2.76 -7.59 -12.73
CA ALA A 376 -2.73 -7.91 -14.15
C ALA A 376 -4.14 -8.15 -14.72
N ALA A 377 -4.24 -8.42 -16.01
CA ALA A 377 -5.48 -8.77 -16.70
C ALA A 377 -6.67 -7.82 -16.43
N GLY A 378 -6.41 -6.51 -16.28
CA GLY A 378 -7.44 -5.51 -16.08
C GLY A 378 -8.04 -5.44 -14.67
N THR A 379 -7.35 -5.97 -13.66
CA THR A 379 -7.79 -5.97 -12.25
C THR A 379 -7.06 -4.95 -11.38
N LYS A 380 -6.22 -4.09 -11.97
CA LYS A 380 -5.42 -3.12 -11.23
C LYS A 380 -6.32 -2.06 -10.57
N THR A 381 -6.35 -2.07 -9.23
CA THR A 381 -7.04 -1.07 -8.41
C THR A 381 -6.09 0.06 -8.00
N LEU A 382 -6.66 1.14 -7.46
CA LEU A 382 -5.88 2.28 -6.95
C LEU A 382 -4.92 1.87 -5.83
N THR A 383 -5.31 0.94 -4.96
CA THR A 383 -4.46 0.44 -3.87
C THR A 383 -3.27 -0.36 -4.39
N VAL A 384 -3.46 -1.15 -5.44
CA VAL A 384 -2.36 -1.85 -6.13
C VAL A 384 -1.46 -0.85 -6.83
N ASP A 385 -2.01 0.21 -7.43
CA ASP A 385 -1.23 1.27 -8.07
C ASP A 385 -0.39 2.09 -7.07
N VAL A 386 -0.95 2.38 -5.88
CA VAL A 386 -0.19 2.99 -4.76
C VAL A 386 1.04 2.16 -4.41
N TYR A 387 0.85 0.84 -4.26
CA TYR A 387 1.95 -0.07 -3.93
C TYR A 387 2.99 -0.14 -5.05
N GLU A 388 2.55 -0.31 -6.28
CA GLU A 388 3.44 -0.41 -7.45
C GLU A 388 4.27 0.88 -7.62
N THR A 389 3.64 2.03 -7.54
CA THR A 389 4.30 3.33 -7.71
C THR A 389 5.24 3.64 -6.53
N GLY A 390 4.76 3.44 -5.29
CA GLY A 390 5.52 3.77 -4.09
C GLY A 390 6.69 2.83 -3.83
N PHE A 391 6.48 1.52 -3.99
CA PHE A 391 7.47 0.51 -3.58
C PHE A 391 8.18 -0.15 -4.76
N ASN A 392 7.50 -0.60 -5.80
CA ASN A 392 8.14 -1.29 -6.92
C ASN A 392 8.92 -0.30 -7.81
N ILE A 393 8.31 0.83 -8.15
CA ILE A 393 8.95 1.91 -8.92
C ILE A 393 9.86 2.74 -8.00
N GLY A 394 9.52 2.81 -6.71
CA GLY A 394 10.27 3.56 -5.71
C GLY A 394 9.99 5.07 -5.73
N ASN A 395 8.90 5.53 -6.35
CA ASN A 395 8.46 6.93 -6.31
C ASN A 395 7.50 7.14 -5.14
N LEU A 396 8.06 7.48 -3.97
CA LEU A 396 7.28 7.66 -2.73
C LEU A 396 6.34 8.87 -2.81
N GLY A 397 6.76 9.94 -3.47
CA GLY A 397 5.94 11.15 -3.62
C GLY A 397 4.66 10.87 -4.39
N THR A 398 4.77 10.26 -5.57
CA THR A 398 3.61 9.90 -6.39
C THR A 398 2.77 8.78 -5.75
N GLY A 399 3.40 7.78 -5.10
CA GLY A 399 2.69 6.76 -4.32
C GLY A 399 1.88 7.35 -3.18
N ALA A 400 2.46 8.30 -2.42
CA ALA A 400 1.77 9.03 -1.37
C ALA A 400 0.61 9.89 -1.91
N ALA A 401 0.80 10.57 -3.05
CA ALA A 401 -0.25 11.34 -3.70
C ALA A 401 -1.42 10.44 -4.15
N ASN A 402 -1.15 9.26 -4.73
CA ASN A 402 -2.18 8.27 -5.04
C ASN A 402 -2.95 7.84 -3.78
N ALA A 403 -2.26 7.58 -2.65
CA ALA A 403 -2.92 7.22 -1.39
C ALA A 403 -3.80 8.36 -0.84
N VAL A 404 -3.37 9.62 -0.98
CA VAL A 404 -4.20 10.80 -0.64
C VAL A 404 -5.46 10.85 -1.51
N LEU A 405 -5.35 10.58 -2.80
CA LEU A 405 -6.51 10.52 -3.70
C LEU A 405 -7.48 9.40 -3.31
N VAL A 406 -6.97 8.21 -2.98
CA VAL A 406 -7.80 7.10 -2.46
C VAL A 406 -8.58 7.55 -1.23
N PHE A 407 -7.90 8.20 -0.27
CA PHE A 407 -8.55 8.72 0.93
C PHE A 407 -9.65 9.74 0.61
N LEU A 408 -9.37 10.73 -0.24
CA LEU A 408 -10.33 11.76 -0.62
C LEU A 408 -11.56 11.17 -1.36
N ILE A 409 -11.34 10.22 -2.27
CA ILE A 409 -12.42 9.51 -2.98
C ILE A 409 -13.30 8.77 -1.98
N LEU A 410 -12.72 8.09 -0.98
CA LEU A 410 -13.49 7.36 0.02
C LEU A 410 -14.26 8.28 0.96
N VAL A 411 -13.67 9.40 1.39
CA VAL A 411 -14.38 10.40 2.19
C VAL A 411 -15.59 10.94 1.41
N PHE A 412 -15.39 11.28 0.14
CA PHE A 412 -16.49 11.75 -0.71
C PHE A 412 -17.56 10.68 -0.91
N ALA A 413 -17.16 9.44 -1.21
CA ALA A 413 -18.08 8.33 -1.36
C ALA A 413 -18.85 8.04 -0.06
N ALA A 414 -18.19 8.08 1.09
CA ALA A 414 -18.84 7.88 2.39
C ALA A 414 -19.88 8.97 2.68
N ILE A 415 -19.53 10.24 2.47
CA ILE A 415 -20.47 11.37 2.65
C ILE A 415 -21.66 11.22 1.71
N PHE A 416 -21.40 10.87 0.42
CA PHE A 416 -22.43 10.66 -0.57
C PHE A 416 -23.38 9.54 -0.16
N ILE A 417 -22.85 8.37 0.20
CA ILE A 417 -23.67 7.21 0.60
C ILE A 417 -24.48 7.53 1.87
N ILE A 418 -23.87 8.15 2.90
CA ILE A 418 -24.58 8.51 4.14
C ILE A 418 -25.75 9.47 3.89
N ARG A 419 -25.60 10.39 2.92
CA ARG A 419 -26.69 11.31 2.56
C ARG A 419 -27.95 10.61 2.08
N PHE A 420 -27.83 9.41 1.51
CA PHE A 420 -28.94 8.58 1.02
C PHE A 420 -29.36 7.51 2.04
N SER A 421 -28.83 7.56 3.27
CA SER A 421 -29.27 6.64 4.33
C SER A 421 -30.77 6.73 4.56
N PRO A 422 -31.46 5.59 4.65
CA PRO A 422 -32.85 5.59 5.10
C PRO A 422 -32.92 6.29 6.47
N LYS A 423 -33.78 7.28 6.57
CA LYS A 423 -34.10 7.89 7.89
C LYS A 423 -35.02 6.92 8.62
N GLU A 424 -34.59 6.47 9.80
CA GLU A 424 -35.45 5.72 10.72
C GLU A 424 -36.62 6.57 11.20
#